data_ca7f831beacc4b44c895744958e444f7
#
_entry.id   ca7f831beacc4b44c895744958e444f7
#
_cell.length_a   1.000
_cell.length_b   1.000
_cell.length_c   1.000
_cell.angle_alpha   90.00
_cell.angle_beta   90.00
_cell.angle_gamma   90.00
#
_symmetry.space_group_name_H-M   'P 1'
#
loop_
_entity.id
_entity.type
_entity.pdbx_description
1 polymer ?
#
loop_
_entity_poly.entity_id
_entity_poly.type
_entity_poly.pdbx_seq_one_letter_code
_entity_poly.pdbx_strand_id
1 'polypeptide(L)'
;VRHVLTLAATVLAAAAPAAAWAQKVPTATPNDDPSYRKEFVYGINFNTKGGLIGGVSVRSSHVLNEKWSRYWSIEGVEVKHPKERRLASYNGGSFVRDKANFLYVLRPTIGAQRVIFRKAPESGVQVNALFGAGPSIGLQMPYYIYYDYTPRDTNGNPTGPDDIRAEAYDPRQHGNLNLVLDRAPLFSGINELKPLLGAHVRAALSFEYGRYRDAVAGIETGFLLEAYGKRPIILSTLPSADIDDTSINNRFYPSVYLTIYLGSRS
;
A
#
# COMPACT_ATOMS: atom_id res chain seq x y z
N VAL A 1 -22.86 -4.89 -0.24
CA VAL A 1 -22.57 -4.01 -1.38
C VAL A 1 -23.41 -2.75 -1.32
N ARG A 2 -24.74 -2.82 -1.02
CA ARG A 2 -25.65 -1.65 -0.93
C ARG A 2 -25.26 -0.64 0.17
N HIS A 3 -24.78 -1.10 1.31
CA HIS A 3 -24.42 -0.23 2.45
C HIS A 3 -23.09 0.53 2.25
N VAL A 4 -22.16 0.00 1.44
CA VAL A 4 -20.88 0.67 1.13
C VAL A 4 -21.09 1.83 0.16
N LEU A 5 -22.01 1.68 -0.78
CA LEU A 5 -22.37 2.74 -1.73
C LEU A 5 -23.10 3.91 -1.06
N THR A 6 -23.93 3.63 -0.04
CA THR A 6 -24.60 4.69 0.74
C THR A 6 -23.63 5.48 1.62
N LEU A 7 -22.60 4.84 2.19
CA LEU A 7 -21.57 5.56 2.97
C LEU A 7 -20.71 6.47 2.09
N ALA A 8 -20.34 6.02 0.89
CA ALA A 8 -19.57 6.83 -0.06
C ALA A 8 -20.37 8.05 -0.56
N ALA A 9 -21.67 7.89 -0.79
CA ALA A 9 -22.55 8.98 -1.20
C ALA A 9 -22.79 10.02 -0.09
N THR A 10 -22.87 9.59 1.18
CA THR A 10 -23.03 10.50 2.33
C THR A 10 -21.75 11.29 2.62
N VAL A 11 -20.56 10.72 2.41
CA VAL A 11 -19.29 11.45 2.58
C VAL A 11 -19.11 12.50 1.47
N LEU A 12 -19.54 12.21 0.23
CA LEU A 12 -19.53 13.20 -0.85
C LEU A 12 -20.56 14.33 -0.62
N ALA A 13 -21.74 14.04 -0.06
CA ALA A 13 -22.77 15.02 0.19
C ALA A 13 -22.44 15.95 1.38
N ALA A 14 -21.67 15.48 2.37
CA ALA A 14 -21.21 16.31 3.50
C ALA A 14 -20.10 17.32 3.12
N ALA A 15 -19.41 17.13 1.99
CA ALA A 15 -18.39 18.04 1.50
C ALA A 15 -18.95 19.24 0.69
N ALA A 16 -20.22 19.18 0.30
CA ALA A 16 -20.82 20.19 -0.57
C ALA A 16 -21.12 21.56 0.10
N PRO A 17 -21.50 21.67 1.39
CA PRO A 17 -21.81 22.98 1.98
C PRO A 17 -20.60 23.81 2.42
N ALA A 18 -19.40 23.23 2.52
CA ALA A 18 -18.19 23.97 2.93
C ALA A 18 -17.67 24.94 1.86
N ALA A 19 -18.09 24.77 0.61
CA ALA A 19 -17.64 25.63 -0.51
C ALA A 19 -18.31 27.04 -0.53
N ALA A 20 -19.39 27.26 0.24
CA ALA A 20 -20.15 28.51 0.20
C ALA A 20 -19.56 29.65 1.06
N TRP A 21 -18.57 29.36 1.90
CA TRP A 21 -17.92 30.34 2.79
C TRP A 21 -16.49 30.69 2.39
N ALA A 22 -16.10 30.41 1.14
CA ALA A 22 -14.82 30.87 0.64
C ALA A 22 -14.82 32.39 0.60
N GLN A 23 -14.19 33.02 1.58
CA GLN A 23 -13.86 34.45 1.55
C GLN A 23 -13.15 34.76 0.22
N LYS A 24 -13.49 35.89 -0.41
CA LYS A 24 -12.78 36.39 -1.57
C LYS A 24 -11.27 36.38 -1.27
N VAL A 25 -10.57 35.42 -1.85
CA VAL A 25 -9.12 35.37 -1.77
C VAL A 25 -8.62 36.62 -2.46
N PRO A 26 -7.74 37.42 -1.85
CA PRO A 26 -7.11 38.53 -2.51
C PRO A 26 -6.48 38.07 -3.81
N THR A 27 -6.78 38.72 -4.91
CA THR A 27 -6.19 38.43 -6.22
C THR A 27 -4.68 38.55 -6.08
N ALA A 28 -3.97 37.43 -6.25
CA ALA A 28 -2.50 37.40 -6.19
C ALA A 28 -1.94 38.44 -7.16
N THR A 29 -1.01 39.26 -6.70
CA THR A 29 -0.27 40.21 -7.54
C THR A 29 0.47 39.44 -8.65
N PRO A 30 0.62 40.03 -9.87
CA PRO A 30 1.15 39.34 -11.05
C PRO A 30 2.61 38.86 -11.01
N ASN A 31 3.28 38.89 -9.86
CA ASN A 31 4.69 38.55 -9.69
C ASN A 31 4.94 37.33 -8.80
N ASP A 32 3.96 36.41 -8.63
CA ASP A 32 4.17 35.17 -7.87
C ASP A 32 4.70 34.04 -8.75
N ASP A 33 5.82 34.26 -9.41
CA ASP A 33 6.63 33.16 -9.94
C ASP A 33 7.04 32.27 -8.76
N PRO A 34 6.86 30.96 -8.85
CA PRO A 34 7.26 30.06 -7.77
C PRO A 34 8.74 30.25 -7.47
N SER A 35 9.07 30.55 -6.23
CA SER A 35 10.45 30.82 -5.79
C SER A 35 11.38 29.62 -5.90
N TYR A 36 10.87 28.48 -6.35
CA TYR A 36 11.61 27.23 -6.52
C TYR A 36 11.22 26.54 -7.84
N ARG A 37 12.13 25.77 -8.39
CA ARG A 37 11.88 24.99 -9.61
C ARG A 37 11.79 23.50 -9.39
N LYS A 38 12.39 23.00 -8.31
CA LYS A 38 12.40 21.58 -7.97
C LYS A 38 11.95 21.36 -6.54
N GLU A 39 11.26 20.26 -6.33
CA GLU A 39 10.84 19.78 -5.02
C GLU A 39 11.19 18.31 -4.92
N PHE A 40 11.77 17.90 -3.81
CA PHE A 40 12.05 16.52 -3.50
C PHE A 40 11.44 16.17 -2.14
N VAL A 41 10.60 15.15 -2.11
CA VAL A 41 9.92 14.70 -0.89
C VAL A 41 10.07 13.19 -0.72
N TYR A 42 10.13 12.78 0.53
CA TYR A 42 10.08 11.37 0.95
C TYR A 42 9.00 11.21 2.01
N GLY A 43 8.37 10.05 2.07
CA GLY A 43 7.25 9.86 2.96
C GLY A 43 6.96 8.40 3.29
N ILE A 44 6.14 8.24 4.34
CA ILE A 44 5.62 6.96 4.78
C ILE A 44 4.17 6.86 4.30
N ASN A 45 3.86 5.75 3.65
CA ASN A 45 2.54 5.47 3.09
C ASN A 45 1.77 4.53 4.02
N PHE A 46 0.55 4.91 4.33
CA PHE A 46 -0.45 4.12 5.02
C PHE A 46 -1.56 3.84 4.01
N ASN A 47 -1.92 2.59 3.79
CA ASN A 47 -2.96 2.28 2.83
C ASN A 47 -3.85 1.12 3.29
N THR A 48 -5.06 1.07 2.76
CA THR A 48 -6.07 0.08 3.13
C THR A 48 -5.71 -1.36 2.72
N LYS A 49 -4.67 -1.55 1.90
CA LYS A 49 -4.18 -2.85 1.44
C LYS A 49 -2.80 -3.23 1.96
N GLY A 50 -2.11 -2.33 2.68
CA GLY A 50 -0.73 -2.55 3.14
C GLY A 50 -0.58 -2.75 4.65
N GLY A 51 -1.63 -2.62 5.43
CA GLY A 51 -1.54 -2.62 6.89
C GLY A 51 -1.13 -1.26 7.48
N LEU A 52 -0.67 -1.23 8.75
CA LEU A 52 -0.44 0.02 9.48
C LEU A 52 0.65 0.88 8.84
N ILE A 53 1.75 0.28 8.39
CA ILE A 53 2.77 0.95 7.58
C ILE A 53 2.80 0.20 6.26
N GLY A 54 2.16 0.76 5.23
CA GLY A 54 2.03 0.12 3.92
C GLY A 54 3.32 0.16 3.12
N GLY A 55 4.11 1.25 3.25
CA GLY A 55 5.33 1.40 2.50
C GLY A 55 6.00 2.75 2.63
N VAL A 56 6.99 2.97 1.79
CA VAL A 56 7.77 4.21 1.68
C VAL A 56 7.70 4.75 0.27
N SER A 57 7.80 6.06 0.14
CA SER A 57 7.77 6.72 -1.16
C SER A 57 8.79 7.85 -1.25
N VAL A 58 9.29 8.08 -2.45
CA VAL A 58 10.05 9.27 -2.82
C VAL A 58 9.42 9.89 -4.06
N ARG A 59 9.38 11.22 -4.10
CA ARG A 59 8.84 11.97 -5.24
C ARG A 59 9.73 13.17 -5.54
N SER A 60 9.99 13.40 -6.81
CA SER A 60 10.61 14.62 -7.30
C SER A 60 9.66 15.32 -8.25
N SER A 61 9.39 16.59 -7.97
CA SER A 61 8.51 17.44 -8.76
C SER A 61 9.32 18.56 -9.43
N HIS A 62 8.93 18.91 -10.63
CA HIS A 62 9.50 20.03 -11.39
C HIS A 62 8.38 21.00 -11.80
N VAL A 63 8.51 22.24 -11.41
CA VAL A 63 7.54 23.30 -11.71
C VAL A 63 7.59 23.64 -13.19
N LEU A 64 6.45 23.61 -13.86
CA LEU A 64 6.30 23.98 -15.27
C LEU A 64 5.81 25.41 -15.40
N ASN A 65 4.83 25.79 -14.57
CA ASN A 65 4.27 27.11 -14.49
C ASN A 65 3.64 27.32 -13.11
N GLU A 66 3.03 28.48 -12.88
CA GLU A 66 2.42 28.85 -11.59
C GLU A 66 1.45 27.84 -11.00
N LYS A 67 0.76 27.06 -11.83
CA LYS A 67 -0.28 26.13 -11.39
C LYS A 67 0.07 24.68 -11.58
N TRP A 68 1.02 24.35 -12.46
CA TRP A 68 1.30 22.98 -12.85
C TRP A 68 2.74 22.60 -12.62
N SER A 69 2.93 21.40 -12.08
CA SER A 69 4.21 20.71 -11.97
C SER A 69 4.09 19.30 -12.52
N ARG A 70 5.14 18.80 -13.13
CA ARG A 70 5.28 17.37 -13.42
C ARG A 70 6.04 16.70 -12.29
N TYR A 71 5.75 15.47 -12.03
CA TYR A 71 6.50 14.69 -11.05
C TYR A 71 6.77 13.27 -11.52
N TRP A 72 7.81 12.69 -10.96
CA TRP A 72 8.00 11.26 -10.90
C TRP A 72 8.09 10.84 -9.43
N SER A 73 7.66 9.62 -9.15
CA SER A 73 7.78 9.05 -7.82
C SER A 73 8.07 7.55 -7.91
N ILE A 74 8.67 7.03 -6.86
CA ILE A 74 8.83 5.59 -6.65
C ILE A 74 8.25 5.29 -5.28
N GLU A 75 7.39 4.28 -5.20
CA GLU A 75 6.75 3.82 -3.98
C GLU A 75 7.00 2.32 -3.85
N GLY A 76 7.47 1.89 -2.68
CA GLY A 76 7.62 0.49 -2.30
C GLY A 76 6.63 0.13 -1.20
N VAL A 77 5.75 -0.84 -1.43
CA VAL A 77 4.70 -1.24 -0.48
C VAL A 77 4.58 -2.75 -0.37
N GLU A 78 4.11 -3.23 0.79
CA GLU A 78 3.54 -4.56 0.93
C GLU A 78 2.04 -4.50 0.67
N VAL A 79 1.53 -5.37 -0.19
CA VAL A 79 0.08 -5.52 -0.44
C VAL A 79 -0.42 -6.77 0.25
N LYS A 80 -1.39 -6.61 1.15
CA LYS A 80 -2.02 -7.69 1.92
C LYS A 80 -3.41 -8.02 1.38
N HIS A 81 -3.77 -9.28 1.53
CA HIS A 81 -5.11 -9.70 1.18
C HIS A 81 -6.10 -9.35 2.31
N PRO A 82 -7.30 -8.80 2.02
CA PRO A 82 -8.24 -8.39 3.07
C PRO A 82 -8.78 -9.55 3.91
N LYS A 83 -8.64 -10.79 3.44
CA LYS A 83 -9.05 -12.01 4.17
C LYS A 83 -7.91 -12.65 4.98
N GLU A 84 -6.72 -12.04 5.03
CA GLU A 84 -5.63 -12.54 5.87
C GLU A 84 -6.06 -12.59 7.35
N ARG A 85 -5.88 -13.75 7.97
CA ARG A 85 -6.14 -13.94 9.40
C ARG A 85 -4.90 -14.48 10.08
N ARG A 86 -4.41 -13.74 11.07
CA ARG A 86 -3.33 -14.21 11.91
C ARG A 86 -3.88 -15.16 12.97
N LEU A 87 -3.25 -16.31 13.11
CA LEU A 87 -3.54 -17.32 14.15
C LEU A 87 -2.34 -17.41 15.08
N ALA A 88 -2.64 -17.64 16.36
CA ALA A 88 -1.63 -18.03 17.34
C ALA A 88 -1.42 -19.54 17.22
N SER A 89 -0.16 -19.98 17.30
CA SER A 89 0.20 -21.38 17.44
C SER A 89 0.15 -21.80 18.91
N TYR A 90 0.04 -23.09 19.17
CA TYR A 90 0.00 -23.64 20.52
C TYR A 90 1.32 -23.42 21.31
N ASN A 91 2.44 -23.23 20.61
CA ASN A 91 3.75 -22.97 21.23
C ASN A 91 4.07 -21.46 21.43
N GLY A 92 3.08 -20.57 21.24
CA GLY A 92 3.21 -19.13 21.41
C GLY A 92 3.67 -18.38 20.15
N GLY A 93 3.99 -19.07 19.05
CA GLY A 93 4.26 -18.46 17.75
C GLY A 93 3.00 -17.93 17.08
N SER A 94 3.16 -17.28 15.92
CA SER A 94 2.01 -16.79 15.15
C SER A 94 2.26 -16.84 13.65
N PHE A 95 1.27 -17.26 12.90
CA PHE A 95 1.32 -17.35 11.44
C PHE A 95 0.03 -16.82 10.80
N VAL A 96 0.07 -16.59 9.49
CA VAL A 96 -1.12 -16.18 8.75
C VAL A 96 -1.70 -17.39 8.05
N ARG A 97 -2.95 -17.69 8.39
CA ARG A 97 -3.67 -18.85 7.80
C ARG A 97 -3.80 -18.69 6.29
N ASP A 98 -3.57 -19.78 5.58
CA ASP A 98 -3.72 -19.91 4.13
C ASP A 98 -2.87 -18.92 3.31
N LYS A 99 -1.88 -18.28 3.93
CA LYS A 99 -0.97 -17.37 3.23
C LYS A 99 0.09 -18.16 2.47
N ALA A 100 0.04 -18.06 1.14
CA ALA A 100 1.02 -18.70 0.27
C ALA A 100 2.19 -17.77 -0.07
N ASN A 101 1.90 -16.48 -0.29
CA ASN A 101 2.94 -15.52 -0.66
C ASN A 101 2.74 -14.16 -0.01
N PHE A 102 3.86 -13.46 0.22
CA PHE A 102 3.87 -12.00 0.33
C PHE A 102 3.79 -11.39 -1.06
N LEU A 103 3.19 -10.22 -1.16
CA LEU A 103 3.20 -9.40 -2.37
C LEU A 103 3.83 -8.05 -2.06
N TYR A 104 5.10 -7.88 -2.43
CA TYR A 104 5.77 -6.58 -2.42
C TYR A 104 5.59 -5.93 -3.78
N VAL A 105 5.38 -4.63 -3.80
CA VAL A 105 5.13 -3.90 -5.05
C VAL A 105 6.01 -2.66 -5.11
N LEU A 106 6.71 -2.52 -6.22
CA LEU A 106 7.40 -1.30 -6.59
C LEU A 106 6.55 -0.56 -7.64
N ARG A 107 6.23 0.71 -7.35
CA ARG A 107 5.36 1.56 -8.18
C ARG A 107 6.10 2.81 -8.66
N PRO A 108 6.88 2.74 -9.75
CA PRO A 108 7.32 3.95 -10.43
C PRO A 108 6.11 4.65 -11.04
N THR A 109 5.97 5.94 -10.78
CA THR A 109 4.84 6.76 -11.22
C THR A 109 5.35 8.01 -11.92
N ILE A 110 4.72 8.38 -13.00
CA ILE A 110 4.85 9.70 -13.61
C ILE A 110 3.49 10.40 -13.56
N GLY A 111 3.50 11.72 -13.34
CA GLY A 111 2.25 12.41 -13.17
C GLY A 111 2.37 13.93 -13.24
N ALA A 112 1.21 14.55 -13.04
CA ALA A 112 1.07 15.99 -12.96
C ALA A 112 0.47 16.37 -11.60
N GLN A 113 0.94 17.49 -11.07
CA GLN A 113 0.44 18.13 -9.87
C GLN A 113 -0.08 19.51 -10.23
N ARG A 114 -1.26 19.85 -9.73
CA ARG A 114 -1.90 21.15 -9.92
C ARG A 114 -2.14 21.81 -8.57
N VAL A 115 -1.69 23.04 -8.44
CA VAL A 115 -2.00 23.88 -7.27
C VAL A 115 -3.47 24.30 -7.36
N ILE A 116 -4.27 23.92 -6.36
CA ILE A 116 -5.69 24.30 -6.23
C ILE A 116 -5.83 25.54 -5.35
N PHE A 117 -5.17 25.51 -4.18
CA PHE A 117 -5.12 26.65 -3.27
C PHE A 117 -3.67 26.90 -2.87
N ARG A 118 -3.22 28.14 -2.98
CA ARG A 118 -1.92 28.57 -2.48
C ARG A 118 -2.04 29.02 -1.04
N LYS A 119 -1.02 28.75 -0.24
CA LYS A 119 -0.91 29.30 1.11
C LYS A 119 -0.61 30.78 1.06
N ALA A 120 -1.12 31.52 2.04
CA ALA A 120 -0.72 32.91 2.26
C ALA A 120 0.77 32.99 2.67
N PRO A 121 1.48 34.09 2.41
CA PRO A 121 2.91 34.23 2.71
C PRO A 121 3.29 34.00 4.18
N GLU A 122 2.39 34.33 5.10
CA GLU A 122 2.66 34.28 6.55
C GLU A 122 2.24 32.97 7.21
N SER A 123 1.18 32.33 6.71
CA SER A 123 0.69 31.05 7.23
C SER A 123 -0.37 30.47 6.28
N GLY A 124 -0.61 29.16 6.38
CA GLY A 124 -1.68 28.54 5.63
C GLY A 124 -1.31 27.15 5.12
N VAL A 125 -2.27 26.52 4.48
CA VAL A 125 -2.13 25.21 3.84
C VAL A 125 -2.23 25.40 2.33
N GLN A 126 -1.25 24.91 1.61
CA GLN A 126 -1.34 24.78 0.15
C GLN A 126 -2.01 23.46 -0.17
N VAL A 127 -2.98 23.48 -1.08
CA VAL A 127 -3.66 22.27 -1.55
C VAL A 127 -3.31 22.02 -2.99
N ASN A 128 -2.79 20.83 -3.26
CA ASN A 128 -2.45 20.39 -4.61
C ASN A 128 -3.28 19.15 -4.97
N ALA A 129 -3.76 19.08 -6.21
CA ALA A 129 -4.30 17.88 -6.79
C ALA A 129 -3.18 17.15 -7.57
N LEU A 130 -3.08 15.84 -7.39
CA LEU A 130 -2.09 15.00 -8.05
C LEU A 130 -2.80 13.92 -8.87
N PHE A 131 -2.30 13.70 -10.08
CA PHE A 131 -2.71 12.62 -10.95
C PHE A 131 -1.47 11.92 -11.48
N GLY A 132 -1.46 10.59 -11.44
CA GLY A 132 -0.31 9.85 -11.91
C GLY A 132 -0.68 8.44 -12.36
N ALA A 133 0.19 7.86 -13.15
CA ALA A 133 0.09 6.50 -13.61
C ALA A 133 1.48 5.90 -13.82
N GLY A 134 1.53 4.58 -13.81
CA GLY A 134 2.79 3.88 -14.04
C GLY A 134 2.64 2.37 -14.03
N PRO A 135 3.73 1.65 -14.29
CA PRO A 135 3.76 0.22 -14.11
C PRO A 135 3.79 -0.14 -12.62
N SER A 136 3.23 -1.30 -12.29
CA SER A 136 3.35 -1.94 -10.98
C SER A 136 4.21 -3.19 -11.14
N ILE A 137 5.32 -3.25 -10.44
CA ILE A 137 6.22 -4.40 -10.43
C ILE A 137 5.96 -5.14 -9.12
N GLY A 138 5.10 -6.17 -9.19
CA GLY A 138 4.81 -7.06 -8.08
C GLY A 138 5.92 -8.10 -7.93
N LEU A 139 6.34 -8.35 -6.70
CA LEU A 139 7.29 -9.37 -6.33
C LEU A 139 6.58 -10.33 -5.36
N GLN A 140 6.17 -11.49 -5.85
CA GLN A 140 5.64 -12.55 -5.01
C GLN A 140 6.78 -13.32 -4.37
N MET A 141 6.79 -13.35 -3.04
CA MET A 141 7.76 -14.08 -2.24
C MET A 141 7.01 -15.15 -1.44
N PRO A 142 7.39 -16.43 -1.55
CA PRO A 142 6.75 -17.50 -0.80
C PRO A 142 6.74 -17.22 0.70
N TYR A 143 5.63 -17.57 1.34
CA TYR A 143 5.45 -17.44 2.79
C TYR A 143 5.95 -18.70 3.47
N TYR A 144 7.07 -18.62 4.18
CA TYR A 144 7.68 -19.73 4.88
C TYR A 144 7.15 -19.85 6.30
N ILE A 145 6.91 -21.10 6.72
CA ILE A 145 6.48 -21.49 8.07
C ILE A 145 7.43 -22.51 8.65
N TYR A 146 7.49 -22.59 9.95
CA TYR A 146 8.05 -23.75 10.65
C TYR A 146 6.96 -24.78 10.86
N TYR A 147 7.14 -25.96 10.30
CA TYR A 147 6.20 -27.05 10.39
C TYR A 147 6.84 -28.27 11.10
N ASP A 148 6.07 -28.90 11.99
CA ASP A 148 6.51 -30.01 12.81
C ASP A 148 6.14 -31.35 12.13
N TYR A 149 7.16 -32.05 11.65
CA TYR A 149 7.07 -33.39 11.07
C TYR A 149 7.43 -34.48 12.07
N THR A 150 7.65 -34.14 13.34
CA THR A 150 8.00 -35.13 14.37
C THR A 150 7.01 -36.26 14.42
N PRO A 151 7.45 -37.54 14.25
CA PRO A 151 6.58 -38.71 14.34
C PRO A 151 5.91 -38.75 15.71
N ARG A 152 4.60 -39.03 15.74
CA ARG A 152 3.80 -39.08 16.96
C ARG A 152 2.99 -40.39 17.01
N ASP A 153 2.79 -40.88 18.23
CA ASP A 153 1.89 -42.01 18.48
C ASP A 153 0.40 -41.62 18.37
N THR A 154 -0.51 -42.57 18.53
CA THR A 154 -1.96 -42.35 18.49
C THR A 154 -2.46 -41.38 19.59
N ASN A 155 -1.67 -41.18 20.66
CA ASN A 155 -1.96 -40.26 21.76
C ASN A 155 -1.34 -38.88 21.56
N GLY A 156 -0.60 -38.69 20.45
CA GLY A 156 0.07 -37.41 20.12
C GLY A 156 1.45 -37.25 20.73
N ASN A 157 2.02 -38.27 21.40
CA ASN A 157 3.36 -38.19 21.98
C ASN A 157 4.43 -38.40 20.93
N PRO A 158 5.56 -37.65 20.97
CA PRO A 158 6.68 -37.85 20.07
C PRO A 158 7.25 -39.28 20.20
N THR A 159 7.47 -39.95 19.08
CA THR A 159 8.08 -41.30 19.01
C THR A 159 9.46 -41.31 18.39
N GLY A 160 9.97 -40.13 17.98
CA GLY A 160 11.26 -39.96 17.34
C GLY A 160 11.88 -38.58 17.70
N PRO A 161 13.04 -38.27 17.12
CA PRO A 161 13.67 -36.98 17.27
C PRO A 161 12.80 -35.88 16.65
N ASP A 162 12.93 -34.63 17.17
CA ASP A 162 12.22 -33.48 16.63
C ASP A 162 12.61 -33.26 15.18
N ASP A 163 11.62 -33.16 14.30
CA ASP A 163 11.79 -32.84 12.86
C ASP A 163 10.99 -31.60 12.51
N ILE A 164 11.60 -30.44 12.76
CA ILE A 164 11.01 -29.14 12.48
C ILE A 164 11.67 -28.56 11.23
N ARG A 165 10.87 -28.23 10.22
CA ARG A 165 11.36 -27.71 8.95
C ARG A 165 10.78 -26.35 8.63
N ALA A 166 11.65 -25.49 8.04
CA ALA A 166 11.22 -24.21 7.47
C ALA A 166 10.90 -24.41 5.98
N GLU A 167 9.63 -24.34 5.62
CA GLU A 167 9.16 -24.64 4.27
C GLU A 167 8.16 -23.58 3.78
N ALA A 168 8.07 -23.42 2.44
CA ALA A 168 7.03 -22.60 1.85
C ALA A 168 5.64 -23.19 2.12
N TYR A 169 4.71 -22.40 2.59
CA TYR A 169 3.37 -22.90 2.92
C TYR A 169 2.66 -23.44 1.67
N ASP A 170 2.28 -24.69 1.74
CA ASP A 170 1.42 -25.37 0.77
C ASP A 170 0.25 -26.04 1.53
N PRO A 171 -1.01 -25.66 1.27
CA PRO A 171 -2.16 -26.22 1.97
C PRO A 171 -2.33 -27.73 1.76
N ARG A 172 -1.75 -28.28 0.68
CA ARG A 172 -1.79 -29.73 0.40
C ARG A 172 -0.89 -30.53 1.33
N GLN A 173 0.23 -29.93 1.75
CA GLN A 173 1.21 -30.55 2.64
C GLN A 173 0.97 -30.14 4.10
N HIS A 174 0.63 -28.88 4.31
CA HIS A 174 0.50 -28.23 5.63
C HIS A 174 -0.97 -28.09 6.07
N GLY A 175 -1.83 -29.06 5.72
CA GLY A 175 -3.27 -29.04 6.03
C GLY A 175 -3.59 -29.08 7.52
N ASN A 176 -2.71 -29.69 8.36
CA ASN A 176 -2.88 -29.69 9.79
C ASN A 176 -2.24 -28.45 10.42
N LEU A 177 -3.05 -27.40 10.63
CA LEU A 177 -2.59 -26.13 11.18
C LEU A 177 -2.05 -26.23 12.62
N ASN A 178 -2.36 -27.30 13.35
CA ASN A 178 -1.83 -27.51 14.71
C ASN A 178 -0.32 -27.83 14.69
N LEU A 179 0.21 -28.30 13.57
CA LEU A 179 1.63 -28.59 13.39
C LEU A 179 2.43 -27.37 12.90
N VAL A 180 1.77 -26.25 12.60
CA VAL A 180 2.44 -24.99 12.28
C VAL A 180 2.88 -24.34 13.57
N LEU A 181 4.19 -24.23 13.77
CA LEU A 181 4.76 -23.69 15.00
C LEU A 181 4.86 -22.17 14.97
N ASP A 182 5.35 -21.61 13.88
CA ASP A 182 5.52 -20.17 13.70
C ASP A 182 5.72 -19.85 12.21
N ARG A 183 5.71 -18.57 11.88
CA ARG A 183 6.25 -18.11 10.60
C ARG A 183 7.79 -18.16 10.63
N ALA A 184 8.39 -18.51 9.52
CA ALA A 184 9.84 -18.36 9.38
C ALA A 184 10.25 -16.87 9.29
N PRO A 185 11.54 -16.53 9.47
CA PRO A 185 12.04 -15.17 9.36
C PRO A 185 11.60 -14.48 8.06
N LEU A 186 11.42 -13.15 8.12
CA LEU A 186 11.15 -12.37 6.91
C LEU A 186 12.24 -12.62 5.88
N PHE A 187 11.84 -12.70 4.62
CA PHE A 187 12.74 -12.94 3.48
C PHE A 187 13.31 -14.36 3.34
N SER A 188 12.84 -15.35 4.12
CA SER A 188 13.24 -16.75 3.91
C SER A 188 13.01 -17.24 2.47
N GLY A 189 11.99 -16.74 1.79
CA GLY A 189 11.69 -17.05 0.38
C GLY A 189 12.30 -16.09 -0.65
N ILE A 190 13.27 -15.26 -0.30
CA ILE A 190 13.80 -14.22 -1.20
C ILE A 190 14.40 -14.76 -2.49
N ASN A 191 15.00 -15.95 -2.45
CA ASN A 191 15.59 -16.60 -3.62
C ASN A 191 14.55 -17.17 -4.60
N GLU A 192 13.28 -17.20 -4.19
CA GLU A 192 12.16 -17.74 -4.97
C GLU A 192 11.17 -16.65 -5.41
N LEU A 193 11.63 -15.40 -5.46
CA LEU A 193 10.83 -14.26 -5.91
C LEU A 193 10.31 -14.48 -7.33
N LYS A 194 9.00 -14.31 -7.51
CA LYS A 194 8.33 -14.38 -8.81
C LYS A 194 7.83 -12.99 -9.19
N PRO A 195 8.36 -12.37 -10.27
CA PRO A 195 7.90 -11.07 -10.71
C PRO A 195 6.52 -11.14 -11.36
N LEU A 196 5.70 -10.12 -11.10
CA LEU A 196 4.39 -9.89 -11.69
C LEU A 196 4.33 -8.48 -12.24
N LEU A 197 3.85 -8.33 -13.47
CA LEU A 197 3.68 -7.03 -14.08
C LEU A 197 2.22 -6.60 -14.01
N GLY A 198 2.03 -5.35 -13.65
CA GLY A 198 0.76 -4.66 -13.60
C GLY A 198 0.89 -3.19 -13.97
N ALA A 199 -0.17 -2.47 -13.79
CA ALA A 199 -0.22 -1.02 -13.96
C ALA A 199 -1.09 -0.40 -12.88
N HIS A 200 -0.84 0.86 -12.56
CA HIS A 200 -1.64 1.60 -11.61
C HIS A 200 -1.95 3.01 -12.10
N VAL A 201 -3.05 3.53 -11.59
CA VAL A 201 -3.42 4.93 -11.68
C VAL A 201 -3.72 5.46 -10.29
N ARG A 202 -3.38 6.72 -10.05
CA ARG A 202 -3.62 7.38 -8.77
C ARG A 202 -4.18 8.78 -8.95
N ALA A 203 -5.05 9.18 -8.02
CA ALA A 203 -5.54 10.55 -7.89
C ALA A 203 -5.52 10.92 -6.42
N ALA A 204 -4.99 12.09 -6.09
CA ALA A 204 -4.79 12.49 -4.70
C ALA A 204 -4.94 14.00 -4.50
N LEU A 205 -5.16 14.37 -3.23
CA LEU A 205 -5.00 15.71 -2.73
C LEU A 205 -3.83 15.72 -1.74
N SER A 206 -2.97 16.71 -1.88
CA SER A 206 -1.85 16.95 -0.99
C SER A 206 -2.09 18.27 -0.26
N PHE A 207 -1.93 18.22 1.05
CA PHE A 207 -2.07 19.34 1.98
C PHE A 207 -0.69 19.63 2.54
N GLU A 208 -0.09 20.70 2.04
CA GLU A 208 1.24 21.13 2.44
C GLU A 208 1.14 22.21 3.49
N TYR A 209 1.80 21.95 4.61
CA TYR A 209 1.99 22.93 5.69
C TYR A 209 3.48 23.27 5.81
N GLY A 210 3.78 24.52 5.98
CA GLY A 210 5.17 24.94 6.21
C GLY A 210 5.34 26.45 6.18
N ARG A 211 6.08 26.94 7.13
CA ARG A 211 6.42 28.37 7.28
C ARG A 211 7.67 28.73 6.50
N TYR A 212 8.52 27.72 6.23
CA TYR A 212 9.80 27.91 5.57
C TYR A 212 9.67 27.68 4.06
N ARG A 213 10.39 28.50 3.27
CA ARG A 213 10.36 28.40 1.81
C ARG A 213 11.06 27.13 1.29
N ASP A 214 12.08 26.69 2.00
CA ASP A 214 12.98 25.62 1.56
C ASP A 214 12.59 24.23 2.10
N ALA A 215 11.75 24.18 3.13
CA ALA A 215 11.28 22.92 3.74
C ALA A 215 9.82 22.67 3.40
N VAL A 216 9.52 21.44 3.06
CA VAL A 216 8.18 20.95 2.73
C VAL A 216 7.78 19.88 3.73
N ALA A 217 6.61 20.03 4.31
CA ALA A 217 5.98 19.01 5.13
C ALA A 217 4.50 18.94 4.78
N GLY A 218 3.94 17.76 4.72
CA GLY A 218 2.52 17.66 4.38
C GLY A 218 1.97 16.25 4.47
N ILE A 219 0.69 16.20 4.14
CA ILE A 219 -0.08 14.96 4.09
C ILE A 219 -0.70 14.87 2.69
N GLU A 220 -0.57 13.72 2.07
CA GLU A 220 -1.23 13.38 0.82
C GLU A 220 -2.24 12.27 1.08
N THR A 221 -3.47 12.43 0.61
CA THR A 221 -4.49 11.38 0.65
C THR A 221 -5.09 11.18 -0.72
N GLY A 222 -5.38 9.94 -1.09
CA GLY A 222 -5.86 9.65 -2.43
C GLY A 222 -6.35 8.24 -2.64
N PHE A 223 -6.75 8.02 -3.88
CA PHE A 223 -7.16 6.72 -4.39
C PHE A 223 -6.11 6.19 -5.34
N LEU A 224 -5.87 4.89 -5.26
CA LEU A 224 -5.02 4.14 -6.17
C LEU A 224 -5.80 2.93 -6.66
N LEU A 225 -5.82 2.73 -7.96
CA LEU A 225 -6.31 1.52 -8.60
C LEU A 225 -5.14 0.82 -9.28
N GLU A 226 -4.90 -0.42 -8.90
CA GLU A 226 -3.84 -1.24 -9.43
C GLU A 226 -4.41 -2.52 -10.04
N ALA A 227 -3.87 -2.93 -11.19
CA ALA A 227 -4.28 -4.11 -11.91
C ALA A 227 -3.06 -4.89 -12.42
N TYR A 228 -3.14 -6.23 -12.31
CA TYR A 228 -2.06 -7.13 -12.74
C TYR A 228 -2.44 -7.94 -13.97
N GLY A 229 -1.48 -8.18 -14.84
CA GLY A 229 -1.63 -9.05 -16.01
C GLY A 229 -1.97 -10.49 -15.63
N LYS A 230 -1.28 -11.03 -14.61
CA LYS A 230 -1.60 -12.29 -13.96
C LYS A 230 -2.11 -12.01 -12.55
N ARG A 231 -3.02 -12.85 -12.05
CA ARG A 231 -3.57 -12.71 -10.70
C ARG A 231 -2.50 -13.05 -9.66
N PRO A 232 -2.17 -12.13 -8.73
CA PRO A 232 -1.28 -12.43 -7.61
C PRO A 232 -1.92 -13.47 -6.69
N ILE A 233 -1.22 -14.53 -6.37
CA ILE A 233 -1.67 -15.55 -5.41
C ILE A 233 -1.10 -15.19 -4.04
N ILE A 234 -1.89 -14.53 -3.22
CA ILE A 234 -1.50 -14.17 -1.84
C ILE A 234 -1.97 -15.27 -0.89
N LEU A 235 -3.22 -15.72 -1.05
CA LEU A 235 -3.79 -16.82 -0.28
C LEU A 235 -3.93 -18.04 -1.16
N SER A 236 -3.71 -19.24 -0.58
CA SER A 236 -3.95 -20.52 -1.20
C SER A 236 -4.64 -21.44 -0.22
N THR A 237 -5.67 -22.15 -0.68
CA THR A 237 -6.42 -23.11 0.13
C THR A 237 -6.46 -24.47 -0.56
N LEU A 238 -6.86 -25.51 0.17
CA LEU A 238 -7.13 -26.79 -0.45
C LEU A 238 -8.21 -26.64 -1.54
N PRO A 239 -7.94 -27.09 -2.77
CA PRO A 239 -8.93 -27.03 -3.83
C PRO A 239 -10.19 -27.82 -3.41
N SER A 240 -11.34 -27.18 -3.50
CA SER A 240 -12.66 -27.80 -3.39
C SER A 240 -13.44 -27.52 -4.67
N ALA A 241 -14.59 -28.18 -4.84
CA ALA A 241 -15.40 -28.03 -6.05
C ALA A 241 -15.73 -26.56 -6.42
N ASP A 242 -15.83 -25.69 -5.40
CA ASP A 242 -16.26 -24.30 -5.57
C ASP A 242 -15.19 -23.26 -5.23
N ILE A 243 -14.04 -23.67 -4.69
CA ILE A 243 -13.01 -22.77 -4.20
C ILE A 243 -11.65 -23.17 -4.76
N ASP A 244 -11.06 -22.28 -5.53
CA ASP A 244 -9.70 -22.36 -6.03
C ASP A 244 -8.95 -21.05 -5.73
N ASP A 245 -7.64 -21.04 -5.91
CA ASP A 245 -6.80 -19.86 -5.69
C ASP A 245 -7.22 -18.65 -6.53
N THR A 246 -7.87 -18.90 -7.68
CA THR A 246 -8.32 -17.84 -8.58
C THR A 246 -9.61 -17.19 -8.11
N SER A 247 -10.44 -17.89 -7.37
CA SER A 247 -11.68 -17.35 -6.78
C SER A 247 -11.43 -16.54 -5.51
N ILE A 248 -10.35 -16.84 -4.79
CA ILE A 248 -10.00 -16.17 -3.53
C ILE A 248 -9.23 -14.88 -3.79
N ASN A 249 -8.27 -14.91 -4.71
CA ASN A 249 -7.38 -13.78 -4.98
C ASN A 249 -7.95 -12.84 -6.05
N ASN A 250 -7.58 -11.58 -5.99
CA ASN A 250 -8.07 -10.55 -6.91
C ASN A 250 -7.01 -10.18 -7.96
N ARG A 251 -7.46 -9.64 -9.09
CA ARG A 251 -6.63 -9.01 -10.11
C ARG A 251 -6.52 -7.50 -9.93
N PHE A 252 -7.55 -6.90 -9.30
CA PHE A 252 -7.70 -5.47 -9.11
C PHE A 252 -7.59 -5.15 -7.63
N TYR A 253 -6.76 -4.16 -7.33
CA TYR A 253 -6.49 -3.70 -5.97
C TYR A 253 -6.82 -2.22 -5.83
N PRO A 254 -8.11 -1.86 -5.65
CA PRO A 254 -8.47 -0.51 -5.28
C PRO A 254 -8.01 -0.25 -3.83
N SER A 255 -7.39 0.88 -3.59
CA SER A 255 -6.96 1.28 -2.27
C SER A 255 -7.13 2.78 -2.04
N VAL A 256 -7.38 3.14 -0.80
CA VAL A 256 -7.26 4.51 -0.29
C VAL A 256 -5.95 4.57 0.48
N TYR A 257 -5.22 5.65 0.32
CA TYR A 257 -3.94 5.83 1.00
C TYR A 257 -3.80 7.21 1.61
N LEU A 258 -2.93 7.27 2.60
CA LEU A 258 -2.46 8.48 3.25
C LEU A 258 -0.94 8.42 3.31
N THR A 259 -0.27 9.45 2.84
CA THR A 259 1.19 9.58 2.92
C THR A 259 1.53 10.81 3.75
N ILE A 260 2.32 10.62 4.78
CA ILE A 260 2.95 11.72 5.51
C ILE A 260 4.33 11.90 4.89
N TYR A 261 4.63 13.10 4.44
CA TYR A 261 5.87 13.38 3.73
C TYR A 261 6.60 14.62 4.25
N LEU A 262 7.92 14.58 4.09
CA LEU A 262 8.84 15.67 4.34
C LEU A 262 9.72 15.87 3.11
N GLY A 263 10.29 17.06 2.94
CA GLY A 263 11.18 17.32 1.81
C GLY A 263 11.76 18.70 1.78
N SER A 264 12.38 18.99 0.64
CA SER A 264 13.04 20.27 0.38
C SER A 264 12.73 20.79 -1.02
N ARG A 265 12.93 22.07 -1.19
CA ARG A 265 12.79 22.82 -2.45
C ARG A 265 14.10 23.48 -2.84
N SER A 266 14.36 23.54 -4.16
CA SER A 266 15.53 24.20 -4.75
C SER A 266 15.20 24.85 -6.10
#